data_53690534930165d19235d5af2d421671
#
_entry.id   53690534930165d19235d5af2d421671
#
_cell.length_a   1.000
_cell.length_b   1.000
_cell.length_c   1.000
_cell.angle_alpha   90.00
_cell.angle_beta   90.00
_cell.angle_gamma   90.00
#
_symmetry.space_group_name_H-M   'P 1'
#
loop_
_entity.id
_entity.type
_entity.pdbx_description
1 polymer ?
#
loop_
_entity_poly.entity_id
_entity_poly.type
_entity_poly.pdbx_seq_one_letter_code
_entity_poly.pdbx_strand_id
1 'polypeptide(L)'
;MNTLILTEKPNVAEKIANFLGKARKNQYEGVKYYEVEEGDNKVYVVSAVGHLYKLRQRTPIRDYPFFDVEWVETFKNSKKSKYVEPYVRLIEEISKGMDTFVNACDYDIEGSVIGHNALVYGAKTDISKSFRMKFSSLTKDEIISAYENLNPPDYPMINAGIARHILDWYYGINTSKAMTESLKKVSGRYVTLSAGRVQTPTLKFLLEREKEICQFISEPYWILFIEFKKDGISVKASYQKEFFDENEALSIFKDIKNKPALVKEISKKEKRINPPHPFDLGTLQKEAYKNFSYLPKRTQDIAQSLYEAGLISYPRTSSQKYPSSLNLRGIMEKLKKIEEYSSHCEELMKTNLIPTEGKKDDPAHPAIHPTGELPKKLKDDQSNLYDLIVKRFLAVFGKPYVYESISVEMDVNGHSFFASGRVGIDRSEEHTSELQSRQV
;
A
#
# COMPACT_ATOMS: atom_id res chain seq x y z
N MET A 1 -34.09 2.02 -20.67
CA MET A 1 -33.72 1.76 -19.26
C MET A 1 -32.57 2.68 -18.89
N ASN A 2 -32.74 3.52 -17.87
CA ASN A 2 -31.72 4.52 -17.51
C ASN A 2 -30.89 4.01 -16.32
N THR A 3 -29.57 4.19 -16.41
CA THR A 3 -28.62 3.69 -15.41
C THR A 3 -27.86 4.84 -14.75
N LEU A 4 -27.82 4.86 -13.42
CA LEU A 4 -26.95 5.75 -12.64
C LEU A 4 -25.71 5.01 -12.21
N ILE A 5 -24.54 5.47 -12.64
CA ILE A 5 -23.22 4.99 -12.15
C ILE A 5 -22.66 6.02 -11.17
N LEU A 6 -22.42 5.58 -9.94
CA LEU A 6 -21.84 6.40 -8.88
C LEU A 6 -20.38 6.03 -8.67
N THR A 7 -19.49 7.02 -8.79
CA THR A 7 -18.05 6.88 -8.52
C THR A 7 -17.66 7.65 -7.26
N GLU A 8 -16.48 7.34 -6.71
CA GLU A 8 -15.97 8.06 -5.54
C GLU A 8 -15.45 9.47 -5.88
N LYS A 9 -14.85 9.63 -7.08
CA LYS A 9 -14.13 10.86 -7.45
C LYS A 9 -14.52 11.37 -8.84
N PRO A 10 -14.50 12.70 -9.05
CA PRO A 10 -14.88 13.31 -10.33
C PRO A 10 -14.01 12.85 -11.52
N ASN A 11 -12.70 12.65 -11.32
CA ASN A 11 -11.80 12.21 -12.37
C ASN A 11 -12.11 10.79 -12.84
N VAL A 12 -12.55 9.92 -11.93
CA VAL A 12 -12.96 8.54 -12.24
C VAL A 12 -14.28 8.55 -13.01
N ALA A 13 -15.24 9.42 -12.63
CA ALA A 13 -16.49 9.59 -13.36
C ALA A 13 -16.24 9.99 -14.82
N GLU A 14 -15.36 10.96 -15.06
CA GLU A 14 -15.00 11.40 -16.42
C GLU A 14 -14.39 10.27 -17.25
N LYS A 15 -13.48 9.48 -16.67
CA LYS A 15 -12.87 8.34 -17.37
C LYS A 15 -13.88 7.25 -17.70
N ILE A 16 -14.67 6.82 -16.71
CA ILE A 16 -15.70 5.79 -16.94
C ILE A 16 -16.65 6.23 -18.05
N ALA A 17 -17.17 7.43 -17.97
CA ALA A 17 -18.08 7.94 -19.00
C ALA A 17 -17.45 7.94 -20.41
N ASN A 18 -16.20 8.40 -20.54
CA ASN A 18 -15.48 8.43 -21.82
C ASN A 18 -15.12 7.02 -22.35
N PHE A 19 -14.98 6.03 -21.47
CA PHE A 19 -14.71 4.66 -21.88
C PHE A 19 -15.97 3.93 -22.34
N LEU A 20 -17.12 4.23 -21.71
CA LEU A 20 -18.41 3.63 -22.07
C LEU A 20 -18.94 4.18 -23.39
N GLY A 21 -18.62 5.41 -23.78
CA GLY A 21 -19.08 5.96 -25.04
C GLY A 21 -18.78 7.44 -25.23
N LYS A 22 -19.52 8.07 -26.12
CA LYS A 22 -19.42 9.53 -26.36
C LYS A 22 -20.10 10.28 -25.21
N ALA A 23 -19.32 10.65 -24.21
CA ALA A 23 -19.81 11.31 -23.02
C ALA A 23 -20.16 12.78 -23.28
N ARG A 24 -21.39 13.17 -22.94
CA ARG A 24 -21.83 14.57 -22.87
C ARG A 24 -21.62 15.05 -21.45
N LYS A 25 -20.79 16.09 -21.29
CA LYS A 25 -20.52 16.71 -20.00
C LYS A 25 -21.63 17.70 -19.67
N ASN A 26 -22.23 17.53 -18.52
CA ASN A 26 -23.27 18.39 -17.95
C ASN A 26 -22.83 18.96 -16.59
N GLN A 27 -23.61 19.92 -16.07
CA GLN A 27 -23.33 20.55 -14.78
C GLN A 27 -24.64 20.83 -14.03
N TYR A 28 -24.64 20.55 -12.72
CA TYR A 28 -25.71 20.88 -11.79
C TYR A 28 -25.13 21.53 -10.53
N GLU A 29 -25.57 22.74 -10.19
CA GLU A 29 -25.05 23.52 -9.04
C GLU A 29 -23.50 23.54 -8.92
N GLY A 30 -22.79 23.63 -10.06
CA GLY A 30 -21.34 23.63 -10.10
C GLY A 30 -20.68 22.26 -10.13
N VAL A 31 -21.43 21.17 -9.90
CA VAL A 31 -20.92 19.79 -9.96
C VAL A 31 -21.06 19.23 -11.37
N LYS A 32 -19.99 18.67 -11.89
CA LYS A 32 -19.96 18.03 -13.20
C LYS A 32 -20.49 16.60 -13.11
N TYR A 33 -21.29 16.21 -14.13
CA TYR A 33 -21.71 14.84 -14.35
C TYR A 33 -21.72 14.54 -15.86
N TYR A 34 -21.82 13.29 -16.20
CA TYR A 34 -21.69 12.84 -17.57
C TYR A 34 -22.89 12.00 -17.98
N GLU A 35 -23.36 12.23 -19.21
CA GLU A 35 -24.42 11.46 -19.85
C GLU A 35 -23.82 10.73 -21.06
N VAL A 36 -24.07 9.44 -21.16
CA VAL A 36 -23.64 8.57 -22.25
C VAL A 36 -24.88 7.91 -22.84
N GLU A 37 -25.04 7.99 -24.16
CA GLU A 37 -26.11 7.31 -24.90
C GLU A 37 -25.69 5.88 -25.22
N GLU A 38 -26.52 4.90 -24.85
CA GLU A 38 -26.35 3.48 -25.12
C GLU A 38 -27.60 2.93 -25.82
N GLY A 39 -27.66 3.09 -27.17
CA GLY A 39 -28.86 2.82 -27.93
C GLY A 39 -30.04 3.70 -27.48
N ASP A 40 -31.15 3.07 -27.08
CA ASP A 40 -32.31 3.76 -26.49
C ASP A 40 -32.20 4.07 -24.99
N ASN A 41 -31.10 3.66 -24.38
CA ASN A 41 -30.85 3.83 -22.95
C ASN A 41 -29.89 5.00 -22.69
N LYS A 42 -29.92 5.53 -21.46
CA LYS A 42 -28.99 6.56 -21.01
C LYS A 42 -28.27 6.13 -19.76
N VAL A 43 -26.97 6.35 -19.75
CA VAL A 43 -26.11 6.13 -18.60
C VAL A 43 -25.66 7.47 -18.05
N TYR A 44 -25.97 7.72 -16.78
CA TYR A 44 -25.54 8.92 -16.07
C TYR A 44 -24.42 8.57 -15.10
N VAL A 45 -23.28 9.23 -15.24
CA VAL A 45 -22.11 8.99 -14.38
C VAL A 45 -21.90 10.19 -13.49
N VAL A 46 -22.03 9.98 -12.19
CA VAL A 46 -21.88 10.98 -11.13
C VAL A 46 -20.76 10.61 -10.16
N SER A 47 -20.32 11.55 -9.35
CA SER A 47 -19.30 11.32 -8.33
C SER A 47 -19.76 11.72 -6.94
N ALA A 48 -19.25 11.01 -5.92
CA ALA A 48 -19.55 11.28 -4.51
C ALA A 48 -18.59 12.28 -3.84
N VAL A 49 -17.39 12.53 -4.35
CA VAL A 49 -16.34 13.34 -3.70
C VAL A 49 -15.92 12.85 -2.29
N GLY A 50 -15.97 11.53 -2.07
CA GLY A 50 -15.73 10.86 -0.79
C GLY A 50 -17.02 10.67 0.03
N HIS A 51 -16.93 10.60 1.36
CA HIS A 51 -18.08 10.34 2.22
C HIS A 51 -19.07 11.50 2.23
N LEU A 52 -20.25 11.32 1.63
CA LEU A 52 -21.35 12.25 1.64
C LEU A 52 -22.14 12.20 2.95
N TYR A 53 -22.11 11.08 3.65
CA TYR A 53 -22.81 10.79 4.90
C TYR A 53 -21.83 10.43 6.00
N LYS A 54 -22.17 10.77 7.25
CA LYS A 54 -21.41 10.40 8.44
C LYS A 54 -22.33 10.12 9.62
N LEU A 55 -21.82 9.40 10.60
CA LEU A 55 -22.56 9.15 11.83
C LEU A 55 -22.66 10.38 12.71
N ARG A 56 -23.82 10.56 13.30
CA ARG A 56 -24.13 11.55 14.31
C ARG A 56 -24.95 10.91 15.41
N GLN A 57 -24.85 11.42 16.62
CA GLN A 57 -25.77 11.09 17.70
C GLN A 57 -27.18 11.57 17.33
N ARG A 58 -28.17 10.65 17.40
CA ARG A 58 -29.55 10.97 17.06
C ARG A 58 -30.21 11.87 18.11
N THR A 59 -30.08 11.50 19.39
CA THR A 59 -30.63 12.25 20.50
C THR A 59 -29.55 13.05 21.20
N PRO A 60 -29.68 14.38 21.40
CA PRO A 60 -28.66 15.20 22.06
C PRO A 60 -28.66 14.98 23.58
N ILE A 61 -28.26 13.81 24.02
CA ILE A 61 -28.03 13.47 25.43
C ILE A 61 -26.64 13.96 25.84
N ARG A 62 -26.50 14.53 27.05
CA ARG A 62 -25.21 14.98 27.57
C ARG A 62 -24.41 13.87 28.24
N ASP A 63 -25.09 12.84 28.73
CA ASP A 63 -24.47 11.72 29.44
C ASP A 63 -23.89 10.71 28.46
N TYR A 64 -22.80 10.06 28.84
CA TYR A 64 -22.18 8.98 28.09
C TYR A 64 -22.21 7.68 28.91
N PRO A 65 -22.15 6.50 28.29
CA PRO A 65 -21.86 6.23 26.86
C PRO A 65 -23.08 6.45 25.94
N PHE A 66 -22.78 6.88 24.68
CA PHE A 66 -23.76 7.03 23.62
C PHE A 66 -23.72 5.84 22.66
N PHE A 67 -24.89 5.32 22.28
CA PHE A 67 -25.02 4.21 21.32
C PHE A 67 -26.11 4.50 20.26
N ASP A 68 -26.95 5.51 20.44
CA ASP A 68 -27.97 5.87 19.47
C ASP A 68 -27.40 6.81 18.42
N VAL A 69 -27.12 6.26 17.22
CA VAL A 69 -26.49 6.97 16.10
C VAL A 69 -27.31 6.85 14.82
N GLU A 70 -27.19 7.84 13.96
CA GLU A 70 -27.81 7.87 12.65
C GLU A 70 -26.84 8.38 11.59
N TRP A 71 -27.02 7.97 10.33
CA TRP A 71 -26.33 8.54 9.19
C TRP A 71 -26.98 9.85 8.79
N VAL A 72 -26.20 10.91 8.67
CA VAL A 72 -26.64 12.23 8.24
C VAL A 72 -25.67 12.80 7.22
N GLU A 73 -26.17 13.71 6.38
CA GLU A 73 -25.35 14.37 5.37
C GLU A 73 -24.22 15.15 6.04
N THR A 74 -23.02 14.98 5.51
CA THR A 74 -21.79 15.52 6.10
C THR A 74 -21.85 17.06 6.22
N PHE A 75 -22.49 17.75 5.28
CA PHE A 75 -22.61 19.22 5.29
C PHE A 75 -23.53 19.77 6.40
N LYS A 76 -24.48 18.98 6.91
CA LYS A 76 -25.33 19.38 8.05
C LYS A 76 -24.57 19.46 9.37
N ASN A 77 -23.42 18.81 9.46
CA ASN A 77 -22.63 18.73 10.69
C ASN A 77 -21.44 19.70 10.75
N SER A 78 -20.98 20.23 9.61
CA SER A 78 -19.79 21.07 9.57
C SER A 78 -19.87 22.09 8.44
N LYS A 79 -19.60 23.35 8.76
CA LYS A 79 -19.46 24.41 7.74
C LYS A 79 -18.35 24.12 6.73
N LYS A 80 -17.29 23.42 7.14
CA LYS A 80 -16.18 23.00 6.26
C LYS A 80 -16.60 21.99 5.21
N SER A 81 -17.67 21.24 5.45
CA SER A 81 -18.19 20.21 4.53
C SER A 81 -19.30 20.73 3.62
N LYS A 82 -19.55 22.04 3.57
CA LYS A 82 -20.62 22.62 2.77
C LYS A 82 -20.48 22.37 1.27
N TYR A 83 -19.25 22.16 0.79
CA TYR A 83 -18.96 21.81 -0.60
C TYR A 83 -19.54 20.44 -1.03
N VAL A 84 -19.94 19.60 -0.07
CA VAL A 84 -20.54 18.29 -0.34
C VAL A 84 -22.02 18.41 -0.73
N GLU A 85 -22.70 19.48 -0.31
CA GLU A 85 -24.15 19.68 -0.50
C GLU A 85 -24.59 19.57 -1.96
N PRO A 86 -23.94 20.22 -2.95
CA PRO A 86 -24.33 20.10 -4.35
C PRO A 86 -24.22 18.68 -4.91
N TYR A 87 -23.30 17.86 -4.39
CA TYR A 87 -23.16 16.47 -4.82
C TYR A 87 -24.33 15.60 -4.34
N VAL A 88 -24.78 15.81 -3.10
CA VAL A 88 -25.96 15.12 -2.56
C VAL A 88 -27.20 15.50 -3.38
N ARG A 89 -27.41 16.80 -3.63
CA ARG A 89 -28.55 17.30 -4.43
C ARG A 89 -28.53 16.76 -5.86
N LEU A 90 -27.35 16.71 -6.50
CA LEU A 90 -27.20 16.13 -7.84
C LEU A 90 -27.64 14.66 -7.87
N ILE A 91 -27.20 13.87 -6.89
CA ILE A 91 -27.57 12.45 -6.80
C ILE A 91 -29.08 12.32 -6.60
N GLU A 92 -29.67 13.07 -5.69
CA GLU A 92 -31.12 13.07 -5.44
C GLU A 92 -31.92 13.44 -6.70
N GLU A 93 -31.45 14.43 -7.48
CA GLU A 93 -32.17 14.91 -8.68
C GLU A 93 -32.10 13.89 -9.82
N ILE A 94 -30.89 13.40 -10.14
CA ILE A 94 -30.72 12.47 -11.25
C ILE A 94 -31.38 11.12 -10.94
N SER A 95 -31.37 10.68 -9.70
CA SER A 95 -31.95 9.38 -9.30
C SER A 95 -33.44 9.24 -9.59
N LYS A 96 -34.19 10.33 -9.69
CA LYS A 96 -35.65 10.33 -9.93
C LYS A 96 -36.09 9.66 -11.24
N GLY A 97 -35.20 9.52 -12.20
CA GLY A 97 -35.52 8.93 -13.50
C GLY A 97 -34.73 7.68 -13.82
N MET A 98 -34.11 7.03 -12.82
CA MET A 98 -33.22 5.87 -13.03
C MET A 98 -33.89 4.57 -12.69
N ASP A 99 -33.65 3.58 -13.57
CA ASP A 99 -34.13 2.21 -13.38
C ASP A 99 -33.10 1.32 -12.68
N THR A 100 -31.82 1.58 -12.90
CA THR A 100 -30.68 0.80 -12.40
C THR A 100 -29.65 1.70 -11.73
N PHE A 101 -29.06 1.20 -10.65
CA PHE A 101 -28.07 1.90 -9.87
C PHE A 101 -26.79 1.08 -9.76
N VAL A 102 -25.65 1.67 -10.07
CA VAL A 102 -24.35 0.99 -10.07
C VAL A 102 -23.37 1.70 -9.14
N ASN A 103 -22.89 0.99 -8.12
CA ASN A 103 -21.77 1.46 -7.31
C ASN A 103 -20.44 1.14 -8.03
N ALA A 104 -19.79 2.17 -8.56
CA ALA A 104 -18.47 2.14 -9.21
C ALA A 104 -17.41 2.92 -8.39
N CYS A 105 -17.60 3.07 -7.07
CA CYS A 105 -16.55 3.54 -6.16
C CYS A 105 -15.40 2.54 -6.10
N ASP A 106 -14.24 2.94 -5.57
CA ASP A 106 -13.10 2.05 -5.38
C ASP A 106 -13.54 0.73 -4.71
N TYR A 107 -12.99 -0.42 -5.14
CA TYR A 107 -13.44 -1.72 -4.65
C TYR A 107 -12.76 -2.06 -3.32
N ASP A 108 -13.02 -1.21 -2.31
CA ASP A 108 -12.57 -1.42 -0.94
C ASP A 108 -13.73 -1.19 0.06
N ILE A 109 -13.43 -1.36 1.34
CA ILE A 109 -14.41 -1.19 2.43
C ILE A 109 -15.00 0.22 2.42
N GLU A 110 -14.17 1.26 2.21
CA GLU A 110 -14.63 2.65 2.23
C GLU A 110 -15.50 2.99 1.01
N GLY A 111 -15.04 2.61 -0.21
CA GLY A 111 -15.83 2.81 -1.43
C GLY A 111 -17.15 2.05 -1.42
N SER A 112 -17.20 0.90 -0.75
CA SER A 112 -18.45 0.15 -0.56
C SER A 112 -19.43 0.90 0.34
N VAL A 113 -18.96 1.52 1.44
CA VAL A 113 -19.82 2.35 2.33
C VAL A 113 -20.20 3.67 1.66
N ILE A 114 -19.28 4.32 0.96
CA ILE A 114 -19.57 5.58 0.23
C ILE A 114 -20.69 5.35 -0.78
N GLY A 115 -20.56 4.32 -1.62
CA GLY A 115 -21.56 3.98 -2.62
C GLY A 115 -22.90 3.55 -2.00
N HIS A 116 -22.86 2.68 -0.98
CA HIS A 116 -24.06 2.25 -0.25
C HIS A 116 -24.83 3.44 0.34
N ASN A 117 -24.15 4.29 1.09
CA ASN A 117 -24.79 5.44 1.74
C ASN A 117 -25.36 6.44 0.72
N ALA A 118 -24.63 6.70 -0.37
CA ALA A 118 -25.09 7.60 -1.41
C ALA A 118 -26.31 7.05 -2.16
N LEU A 119 -26.38 5.75 -2.38
CA LEU A 119 -27.55 5.11 -3.02
C LEU A 119 -28.74 5.00 -2.07
N VAL A 120 -28.53 4.58 -0.83
CA VAL A 120 -29.62 4.39 0.14
C VAL A 120 -30.19 5.75 0.62
N TYR A 121 -29.34 6.68 1.02
CA TYR A 121 -29.77 7.94 1.62
C TYR A 121 -29.89 9.08 0.61
N GLY A 122 -29.03 9.12 -0.43
CA GLY A 122 -29.08 10.12 -1.49
C GLY A 122 -30.06 9.77 -2.59
N ALA A 123 -29.87 8.66 -3.26
CA ALA A 123 -30.77 8.22 -4.32
C ALA A 123 -32.10 7.65 -3.80
N LYS A 124 -32.18 7.38 -2.49
CA LYS A 124 -33.38 6.79 -1.83
C LYS A 124 -33.83 5.49 -2.48
N THR A 125 -32.89 4.71 -3.03
CA THR A 125 -33.17 3.42 -3.68
C THR A 125 -33.02 2.27 -2.72
N ASP A 126 -33.76 1.18 -3.01
CA ASP A 126 -33.49 -0.10 -2.36
C ASP A 126 -32.17 -0.67 -2.89
N ILE A 127 -31.25 -0.97 -1.99
CA ILE A 127 -29.93 -1.50 -2.34
C ILE A 127 -30.01 -2.81 -3.13
N SER A 128 -31.09 -3.58 -2.98
CA SER A 128 -31.32 -4.82 -3.74
C SER A 128 -31.48 -4.58 -5.25
N LYS A 129 -31.79 -3.33 -5.67
CA LYS A 129 -31.90 -2.91 -7.06
C LYS A 129 -30.60 -2.33 -7.59
N SER A 130 -29.53 -2.35 -6.80
CA SER A 130 -28.24 -1.84 -7.20
C SER A 130 -27.27 -2.95 -7.57
N PHE A 131 -26.23 -2.57 -8.30
CA PHE A 131 -25.16 -3.46 -8.72
C PHE A 131 -23.81 -2.91 -8.29
N ARG A 132 -22.82 -3.78 -8.24
CA ARG A 132 -21.41 -3.45 -7.95
C ARG A 132 -20.56 -3.63 -9.19
N MET A 133 -19.93 -2.56 -9.67
CA MET A 133 -18.93 -2.59 -10.70
C MET A 133 -17.56 -2.82 -10.07
N LYS A 134 -16.90 -3.95 -10.37
CA LYS A 134 -15.62 -4.35 -9.78
C LYS A 134 -14.50 -4.17 -10.79
N PHE A 135 -13.52 -3.32 -10.48
CA PHE A 135 -12.31 -3.11 -11.28
C PHE A 135 -11.11 -2.82 -10.37
N SER A 136 -9.93 -3.19 -10.84
CA SER A 136 -8.65 -2.98 -10.14
C SER A 136 -7.75 -1.98 -10.88
N SER A 137 -8.07 -1.62 -12.12
CA SER A 137 -7.39 -0.57 -12.87
C SER A 137 -8.38 0.32 -13.64
N LEU A 138 -7.96 1.54 -13.95
CA LEU A 138 -8.74 2.50 -14.73
C LEU A 138 -8.30 2.50 -16.21
N THR A 139 -8.29 1.30 -16.80
CA THR A 139 -8.07 1.07 -18.23
C THR A 139 -9.39 0.87 -18.94
N LYS A 140 -9.44 1.18 -20.26
CA LYS A 140 -10.66 1.07 -21.06
C LYS A 140 -11.23 -0.35 -21.05
N ASP A 141 -10.38 -1.33 -21.29
CA ASP A 141 -10.81 -2.73 -21.44
C ASP A 141 -11.37 -3.28 -20.11
N GLU A 142 -10.72 -2.94 -18.96
CA GLU A 142 -11.20 -3.39 -17.66
C GLU A 142 -12.51 -2.70 -17.25
N ILE A 143 -12.65 -1.41 -17.54
CA ILE A 143 -13.88 -0.66 -17.24
C ILE A 143 -15.06 -1.17 -18.06
N ILE A 144 -14.88 -1.42 -19.36
CA ILE A 144 -15.93 -1.99 -20.22
C ILE A 144 -16.31 -3.39 -19.72
N SER A 145 -15.32 -4.25 -19.48
CA SER A 145 -15.57 -5.60 -18.97
C SER A 145 -16.28 -5.59 -17.60
N ALA A 146 -15.93 -4.66 -16.71
CA ALA A 146 -16.57 -4.53 -15.41
C ALA A 146 -18.02 -4.03 -15.51
N TYR A 147 -18.32 -3.18 -16.49
CA TYR A 147 -19.67 -2.70 -16.76
C TYR A 147 -20.57 -3.77 -17.39
N GLU A 148 -20.03 -4.57 -18.30
CA GLU A 148 -20.73 -5.71 -18.90
C GLU A 148 -20.98 -6.86 -17.92
N ASN A 149 -20.16 -6.98 -16.85
CA ASN A 149 -20.22 -8.04 -15.85
C ASN A 149 -20.48 -7.48 -14.45
N LEU A 150 -21.59 -6.77 -14.29
CA LEU A 150 -21.99 -6.22 -12.99
C LEU A 150 -22.29 -7.34 -11.98
N ASN A 151 -21.86 -7.11 -10.74
CA ASN A 151 -22.09 -8.03 -9.63
C ASN A 151 -23.22 -7.52 -8.73
N PRO A 152 -23.85 -8.40 -7.95
CA PRO A 152 -24.70 -7.96 -6.84
C PRO A 152 -23.93 -7.09 -5.83
N PRO A 153 -24.62 -6.30 -4.98
CA PRO A 153 -23.96 -5.56 -3.91
C PRO A 153 -23.14 -6.49 -3.00
N ASP A 154 -21.92 -6.08 -2.67
CA ASP A 154 -21.06 -6.82 -1.74
C ASP A 154 -21.50 -6.56 -0.29
N TYR A 155 -22.55 -7.22 0.16
CA TYR A 155 -23.07 -7.05 1.51
C TYR A 155 -22.04 -7.33 2.63
N PRO A 156 -21.19 -8.38 2.54
CA PRO A 156 -20.14 -8.58 3.53
C PRO A 156 -19.20 -7.38 3.68
N MET A 157 -18.76 -6.79 2.57
CA MET A 157 -17.86 -5.63 2.58
C MET A 157 -18.58 -4.36 3.06
N ILE A 158 -19.83 -4.14 2.63
CA ILE A 158 -20.69 -3.05 3.10
C ILE A 158 -20.89 -3.13 4.61
N ASN A 159 -21.29 -4.29 5.13
CA ASN A 159 -21.57 -4.49 6.54
C ASN A 159 -20.29 -4.37 7.40
N ALA A 160 -19.16 -4.88 6.93
CA ALA A 160 -17.86 -4.70 7.59
C ALA A 160 -17.49 -3.23 7.69
N GLY A 161 -17.72 -2.45 6.63
CA GLY A 161 -17.48 -1.02 6.61
C GLY A 161 -18.41 -0.24 7.54
N ILE A 162 -19.70 -0.51 7.50
CA ILE A 162 -20.69 0.12 8.41
C ILE A 162 -20.35 -0.20 9.87
N ALA A 163 -20.05 -1.46 10.19
CA ALA A 163 -19.65 -1.87 11.54
C ALA A 163 -18.37 -1.14 11.98
N ARG A 164 -17.38 -1.02 11.09
CA ARG A 164 -16.16 -0.25 11.35
C ARG A 164 -16.46 1.20 11.70
N HIS A 165 -17.30 1.89 10.93
CA HIS A 165 -17.66 3.28 11.19
C HIS A 165 -18.41 3.44 12.53
N ILE A 166 -19.33 2.53 12.85
CA ILE A 166 -20.08 2.54 14.12
C ILE A 166 -19.13 2.30 15.30
N LEU A 167 -18.24 1.31 15.20
CA LEU A 167 -17.26 1.02 16.25
C LEU A 167 -16.26 2.17 16.43
N ASP A 168 -15.77 2.77 15.34
CA ASP A 168 -14.87 3.92 15.40
C ASP A 168 -15.57 5.11 16.07
N TRP A 169 -16.86 5.31 15.80
CA TRP A 169 -17.65 6.35 16.42
C TRP A 169 -17.86 6.08 17.92
N TYR A 170 -18.32 4.86 18.28
CA TYR A 170 -18.58 4.49 19.68
C TYR A 170 -17.31 4.59 20.53
N TYR A 171 -16.24 3.98 20.07
CA TYR A 171 -14.96 4.02 20.77
C TYR A 171 -14.42 5.44 20.86
N GLY A 172 -14.32 6.14 19.73
CA GLY A 172 -13.72 7.46 19.64
C GLY A 172 -14.47 8.49 20.49
N ILE A 173 -15.77 8.61 20.33
CA ILE A 173 -16.56 9.63 21.01
C ILE A 173 -16.68 9.34 22.52
N ASN A 174 -17.06 8.12 22.88
CA ASN A 174 -17.30 7.80 24.29
C ASN A 174 -16.01 7.85 25.12
N THR A 175 -14.92 7.28 24.62
CA THR A 175 -13.63 7.27 25.33
C THR A 175 -13.04 8.68 25.42
N SER A 176 -13.07 9.46 24.34
CA SER A 176 -12.58 10.85 24.35
C SER A 176 -13.36 11.71 25.34
N LYS A 177 -14.68 11.54 25.40
CA LYS A 177 -15.53 12.27 26.35
C LYS A 177 -15.24 11.86 27.79
N ALA A 178 -15.16 10.55 28.08
CA ALA A 178 -14.84 10.04 29.40
C ALA A 178 -13.48 10.58 29.91
N MET A 179 -12.44 10.53 29.08
CA MET A 179 -11.11 11.04 29.41
C MET A 179 -11.12 12.56 29.64
N THR A 180 -11.79 13.31 28.76
CA THR A 180 -11.89 14.78 28.86
C THR A 180 -12.60 15.20 30.16
N GLU A 181 -13.74 14.58 30.48
CA GLU A 181 -14.51 14.89 31.69
C GLU A 181 -13.77 14.46 32.97
N SER A 182 -13.07 13.33 32.93
CA SER A 182 -12.23 12.87 34.06
C SER A 182 -11.10 13.85 34.33
N LEU A 183 -10.40 14.32 33.29
CA LEU A 183 -9.33 15.30 33.44
C LEU A 183 -9.87 16.63 33.98
N LYS A 184 -11.03 17.09 33.47
CA LYS A 184 -11.69 18.30 33.95
C LYS A 184 -12.05 18.23 35.44
N LYS A 185 -12.58 17.08 35.88
CA LYS A 185 -12.93 16.88 37.32
C LYS A 185 -11.70 16.97 38.23
N VAL A 186 -10.55 16.46 37.78
CA VAL A 186 -9.32 16.44 38.60
C VAL A 186 -8.56 17.76 38.52
N SER A 187 -8.42 18.34 37.32
CA SER A 187 -7.57 19.53 37.10
C SER A 187 -8.33 20.87 37.13
N GLY A 188 -9.67 20.85 37.12
CA GLY A 188 -10.51 22.04 36.94
C GLY A 188 -10.43 22.69 35.54
N ARG A 189 -9.58 22.16 34.66
CA ARG A 189 -9.35 22.70 33.31
C ARG A 189 -10.02 21.83 32.25
N TYR A 190 -10.63 22.48 31.26
CA TYR A 190 -11.18 21.77 30.11
C TYR A 190 -10.11 21.64 29.03
N VAL A 191 -9.61 20.40 28.86
CA VAL A 191 -8.67 20.03 27.79
C VAL A 191 -9.26 18.83 27.06
N THR A 192 -9.51 18.98 25.77
CA THR A 192 -10.04 17.89 24.95
C THR A 192 -8.98 16.82 24.75
N LEU A 193 -9.22 15.62 25.31
CA LEU A 193 -8.42 14.43 25.06
C LEU A 193 -9.10 13.59 23.97
N SER A 194 -8.32 13.16 22.99
CA SER A 194 -8.79 12.34 21.89
C SER A 194 -8.29 10.91 22.04
N ALA A 195 -9.20 9.97 21.91
CA ALA A 195 -8.89 8.53 21.81
C ALA A 195 -9.47 7.98 20.50
N GLY A 196 -8.81 6.98 19.94
CA GLY A 196 -9.25 6.35 18.71
C GLY A 196 -8.74 4.92 18.61
N ARG A 197 -9.47 4.08 17.88
CA ARG A 197 -9.18 2.66 17.69
C ARG A 197 -7.78 2.39 17.11
N VAL A 198 -7.23 3.29 16.31
CA VAL A 198 -5.88 3.21 15.75
C VAL A 198 -4.90 4.04 16.57
N GLN A 199 -5.28 5.26 16.92
CA GLN A 199 -4.43 6.23 17.61
C GLN A 199 -3.95 5.71 18.97
N THR A 200 -4.85 5.19 19.80
CA THR A 200 -4.53 4.73 21.16
C THR A 200 -3.61 3.52 21.17
N PRO A 201 -3.83 2.42 20.41
CA PRO A 201 -2.88 1.32 20.33
C PRO A 201 -1.51 1.72 19.77
N THR A 202 -1.47 2.63 18.77
CA THR A 202 -0.20 3.12 18.24
C THR A 202 0.61 3.87 19.31
N LEU A 203 -0.05 4.72 20.09
CA LEU A 203 0.59 5.41 21.22
C LEU A 203 1.10 4.41 22.29
N LYS A 204 0.35 3.33 22.53
CA LYS A 204 0.78 2.28 23.46
C LYS A 204 2.10 1.63 23.01
N PHE A 205 2.25 1.28 21.74
CA PHE A 205 3.52 0.74 21.22
C PHE A 205 4.70 1.69 21.43
N LEU A 206 4.48 2.99 21.17
CA LEU A 206 5.52 4.00 21.42
C LEU A 206 5.87 4.08 22.92
N LEU A 207 4.86 4.10 23.78
CA LEU A 207 5.07 4.16 25.22
C LEU A 207 5.82 2.92 25.76
N GLU A 208 5.48 1.72 25.28
CA GLU A 208 6.16 0.48 25.65
C GLU A 208 7.63 0.55 25.22
N ARG A 209 7.92 1.02 24.02
CA ARG A 209 9.28 1.18 23.52
C ARG A 209 10.07 2.23 24.31
N GLU A 210 9.45 3.36 24.63
CA GLU A 210 10.08 4.39 25.49
C GLU A 210 10.43 3.84 26.90
N LYS A 211 9.56 3.02 27.48
CA LYS A 211 9.84 2.36 28.77
C LYS A 211 11.06 1.42 28.67
N GLU A 212 11.13 0.62 27.60
CA GLU A 212 12.30 -0.25 27.35
C GLU A 212 13.58 0.58 27.24
N ILE A 213 13.53 1.71 26.48
CA ILE A 213 14.68 2.60 26.32
C ILE A 213 15.09 3.23 27.66
N CYS A 214 14.12 3.72 28.47
CA CYS A 214 14.39 4.32 29.76
C CYS A 214 14.92 3.31 30.81
N GLN A 215 14.54 2.04 30.68
CA GLN A 215 14.96 0.97 31.59
C GLN A 215 16.26 0.30 31.13
N PHE A 216 16.71 0.59 29.91
CA PHE A 216 17.91 -0.01 29.35
C PHE A 216 19.16 0.45 30.11
N ILE A 217 19.88 -0.50 30.67
CA ILE A 217 21.18 -0.29 31.30
C ILE A 217 22.24 -0.76 30.31
N SER A 218 23.10 0.17 29.89
CA SER A 218 24.20 -0.16 28.98
C SER A 218 25.29 -0.95 29.71
N GLU A 219 25.56 -2.16 29.23
CA GLU A 219 26.67 -2.97 29.70
C GLU A 219 27.80 -2.97 28.64
N PRO A 220 29.04 -2.74 29.02
CA PRO A 220 30.17 -2.83 28.08
C PRO A 220 30.40 -4.29 27.69
N TYR A 221 30.76 -4.49 26.44
CA TYR A 221 31.20 -5.79 25.95
C TYR A 221 32.40 -5.63 24.98
N TRP A 222 33.17 -6.69 24.86
CA TRP A 222 34.36 -6.73 24.04
C TRP A 222 34.19 -7.73 22.92
N ILE A 223 34.63 -7.35 21.71
CA ILE A 223 34.69 -8.22 20.55
C ILE A 223 36.16 -8.33 20.15
N LEU A 224 36.65 -9.58 20.04
CA LEU A 224 38.00 -9.83 19.53
C LEU A 224 37.95 -10.03 18.03
N PHE A 225 38.89 -9.43 17.33
CA PHE A 225 39.11 -9.65 15.92
C PHE A 225 40.59 -9.65 15.60
N ILE A 226 40.96 -10.37 14.55
CA ILE A 226 42.28 -10.33 13.97
C ILE A 226 42.23 -9.65 12.61
N GLU A 227 43.25 -8.90 12.27
CA GLU A 227 43.43 -8.29 10.96
C GLU A 227 44.79 -8.73 10.40
N PHE A 228 44.79 -9.23 9.19
CA PHE A 228 46.00 -9.65 8.49
C PHE A 228 45.94 -9.23 7.03
N LYS A 229 47.12 -9.05 6.44
CA LYS A 229 47.25 -8.75 5.02
C LYS A 229 47.77 -9.96 4.26
N LYS A 230 47.07 -10.30 3.16
CA LYS A 230 47.54 -11.28 2.19
C LYS A 230 47.34 -10.72 0.79
N ASP A 231 48.45 -10.77 0.00
CA ASP A 231 48.47 -10.31 -1.39
C ASP A 231 47.89 -8.87 -1.56
N GLY A 232 48.22 -7.96 -0.59
CA GLY A 232 47.75 -6.58 -0.57
C GLY A 232 46.33 -6.36 -0.06
N ILE A 233 45.57 -7.41 0.21
CA ILE A 233 44.16 -7.36 0.70
C ILE A 233 44.18 -7.50 2.23
N SER A 234 43.53 -6.58 2.93
CA SER A 234 43.28 -6.69 4.38
C SER A 234 42.04 -7.55 4.62
N VAL A 235 42.21 -8.58 5.44
CA VAL A 235 41.11 -9.46 5.84
C VAL A 235 40.91 -9.36 7.35
N LYS A 236 39.66 -9.17 7.76
CA LYS A 236 39.26 -9.10 9.15
C LYS A 236 38.47 -10.37 9.50
N ALA A 237 38.89 -11.05 10.56
CA ALA A 237 38.17 -12.20 11.11
C ALA A 237 37.80 -11.95 12.56
N SER A 238 36.60 -12.34 12.94
CA SER A 238 36.03 -12.08 14.27
C SER A 238 35.95 -13.36 15.09
N TYR A 239 36.15 -13.25 16.37
CA TYR A 239 35.79 -14.29 17.33
C TYR A 239 34.27 -14.37 17.42
N GLN A 240 33.71 -15.55 17.56
CA GLN A 240 32.23 -15.72 17.54
C GLN A 240 31.50 -15.35 18.84
N LYS A 241 32.26 -15.17 19.94
CA LYS A 241 31.70 -14.83 21.24
C LYS A 241 31.92 -13.36 21.55
N GLU A 242 30.88 -12.72 22.08
CA GLU A 242 30.99 -11.43 22.78
C GLU A 242 31.38 -11.68 24.23
N PHE A 243 32.28 -10.86 24.76
CA PHE A 243 32.78 -11.00 26.14
C PHE A 243 32.20 -9.85 26.97
N PHE A 244 31.60 -10.19 28.09
CA PHE A 244 31.14 -9.21 29.09
C PHE A 244 32.10 -9.06 30.26
N ASP A 245 33.13 -9.93 30.35
CA ASP A 245 34.28 -9.81 31.27
C ASP A 245 35.52 -9.37 30.46
N GLU A 246 36.05 -8.19 30.83
CA GLU A 246 37.27 -7.65 30.23
C GLU A 246 38.48 -8.54 30.42
N ASN A 247 38.61 -9.19 31.62
CA ASN A 247 39.74 -10.06 31.92
C ASN A 247 39.75 -11.30 31.02
N GLU A 248 38.59 -11.89 30.75
CA GLU A 248 38.46 -13.01 29.81
C GLU A 248 38.90 -12.58 28.37
N ALA A 249 38.43 -11.43 27.93
CA ALA A 249 38.81 -10.90 26.63
C ALA A 249 40.32 -10.59 26.54
N LEU A 250 40.87 -9.94 27.59
CA LEU A 250 42.29 -9.62 27.66
C LEU A 250 43.18 -10.87 27.72
N SER A 251 42.76 -11.91 28.42
CA SER A 251 43.48 -13.18 28.46
C SER A 251 43.65 -13.76 27.06
N ILE A 252 42.57 -13.88 26.32
CA ILE A 252 42.62 -14.39 24.94
C ILE A 252 43.42 -13.45 24.05
N PHE A 253 43.25 -12.13 24.18
CA PHE A 253 44.01 -11.16 23.41
C PHE A 253 45.51 -11.31 23.60
N LYS A 254 45.98 -11.50 24.84
CA LYS A 254 47.39 -11.74 25.15
C LYS A 254 47.91 -13.03 24.53
N ASP A 255 47.09 -14.06 24.54
CA ASP A 255 47.40 -15.39 23.99
C ASP A 255 47.61 -15.42 22.49
N ILE A 256 46.79 -14.61 21.77
CA ILE A 256 46.82 -14.53 20.30
C ILE A 256 47.73 -13.44 19.76
N LYS A 257 48.13 -12.47 20.56
CA LYS A 257 48.93 -11.31 20.13
C LYS A 257 50.21 -11.76 19.46
N ASN A 258 50.46 -11.28 18.23
CA ASN A 258 51.65 -11.58 17.43
C ASN A 258 51.84 -13.07 17.09
N LYS A 259 50.76 -13.86 17.18
CA LYS A 259 50.80 -15.26 16.75
C LYS A 259 50.35 -15.38 15.29
N PRO A 260 50.87 -16.36 14.55
CA PRO A 260 50.40 -16.64 13.18
C PRO A 260 48.97 -17.15 13.19
N ALA A 261 48.17 -16.72 12.21
CA ALA A 261 46.87 -17.31 11.95
C ALA A 261 46.97 -18.42 10.91
N LEU A 262 46.47 -19.60 11.24
CA LEU A 262 46.46 -20.76 10.36
C LEU A 262 45.05 -21.00 9.85
N VAL A 263 44.89 -21.17 8.54
CA VAL A 263 43.57 -21.52 7.98
C VAL A 263 43.31 -22.98 8.34
N LYS A 264 42.26 -23.23 9.12
CA LYS A 264 41.82 -24.55 9.57
C LYS A 264 40.83 -25.15 8.60
N GLU A 265 39.85 -24.38 8.17
CA GLU A 265 38.80 -24.82 7.27
C GLU A 265 38.33 -23.69 6.34
N ILE A 266 38.05 -24.07 5.09
CA ILE A 266 37.37 -23.22 4.11
C ILE A 266 36.10 -23.93 3.68
N SER A 267 34.95 -23.35 4.06
CA SER A 267 33.64 -23.84 3.67
C SER A 267 33.04 -22.94 2.57
N LYS A 268 32.64 -23.55 1.47
CA LYS A 268 32.03 -22.91 0.33
C LYS A 268 30.61 -23.45 0.16
N LYS A 269 29.62 -22.54 0.11
CA LYS A 269 28.20 -22.92 -0.06
C LYS A 269 27.57 -22.05 -1.12
N GLU A 270 27.01 -22.67 -2.15
CA GLU A 270 26.14 -21.96 -3.09
C GLU A 270 24.89 -21.47 -2.36
N LYS A 271 24.61 -20.19 -2.50
CA LYS A 271 23.38 -19.56 -2.00
C LYS A 271 22.65 -18.87 -3.13
N ARG A 272 21.32 -18.89 -3.04
CA ARG A 272 20.44 -18.27 -4.03
C ARG A 272 19.59 -17.21 -3.36
N ILE A 273 19.50 -16.04 -3.97
CA ILE A 273 18.57 -14.99 -3.59
C ILE A 273 17.52 -14.93 -4.68
N ASN A 274 16.29 -15.28 -4.31
CA ASN A 274 15.18 -15.22 -5.26
C ASN A 274 14.85 -13.76 -5.62
N PRO A 275 14.27 -13.53 -6.82
CA PRO A 275 13.70 -12.24 -7.16
C PRO A 275 12.71 -11.76 -6.10
N PRO A 276 12.51 -10.46 -5.97
CA PRO A 276 11.53 -9.91 -5.04
C PRO A 276 10.11 -10.27 -5.47
N HIS A 277 9.19 -10.34 -4.52
CA HIS A 277 7.76 -10.48 -4.84
C HIS A 277 7.14 -9.15 -5.29
N PRO A 278 5.98 -9.17 -5.98
CA PRO A 278 5.21 -7.99 -6.33
C PRO A 278 4.92 -7.08 -5.14
N PHE A 279 4.75 -5.78 -5.38
CA PHE A 279 4.43 -4.85 -4.32
C PHE A 279 3.01 -5.02 -3.77
N ASP A 280 2.90 -5.18 -2.45
CA ASP A 280 1.77 -4.71 -1.66
C ASP A 280 1.97 -3.24 -1.25
N LEU A 281 0.96 -2.59 -0.69
CA LEU A 281 1.10 -1.19 -0.25
C LEU A 281 2.23 -1.03 0.79
N GLY A 282 2.34 -1.95 1.74
CA GLY A 282 3.34 -1.86 2.82
C GLY A 282 4.77 -1.99 2.31
N THR A 283 5.03 -2.90 1.37
CA THR A 283 6.36 -3.05 0.76
C THR A 283 6.69 -1.88 -0.17
N LEU A 284 5.70 -1.36 -0.92
CA LEU A 284 5.89 -0.14 -1.73
C LEU A 284 6.27 1.05 -0.85
N GLN A 285 5.58 1.26 0.29
CA GLN A 285 5.89 2.34 1.22
C GLN A 285 7.30 2.24 1.81
N LYS A 286 7.75 1.02 2.16
CA LYS A 286 9.12 0.79 2.67
C LYS A 286 10.19 1.12 1.63
N GLU A 287 10.01 0.65 0.41
CA GLU A 287 10.96 0.91 -0.68
C GLU A 287 10.95 2.38 -1.11
N ALA A 288 9.81 3.03 -1.17
CA ALA A 288 9.70 4.45 -1.46
C ALA A 288 10.38 5.33 -0.38
N TYR A 289 10.27 4.93 0.90
CA TYR A 289 10.98 5.59 1.97
C TYR A 289 12.50 5.40 1.85
N LYS A 290 12.94 4.17 1.59
CA LYS A 290 14.36 3.83 1.45
C LYS A 290 15.04 4.60 0.30
N ASN A 291 14.36 4.71 -0.85
CA ASN A 291 14.94 5.30 -2.06
C ASN A 291 14.76 6.83 -2.15
N PHE A 292 13.62 7.35 -1.65
CA PHE A 292 13.22 8.74 -1.87
C PHE A 292 12.86 9.47 -0.58
N SER A 293 12.91 8.82 0.59
CA SER A 293 12.47 9.37 1.88
C SER A 293 10.98 9.78 1.89
N TYR A 294 10.16 9.14 1.05
CA TYR A 294 8.73 9.42 1.03
C TYR A 294 8.03 8.75 2.22
N LEU A 295 7.39 9.56 3.05
CA LEU A 295 6.58 9.05 4.16
C LEU A 295 5.42 8.19 3.65
N PRO A 296 4.93 7.21 4.44
CA PRO A 296 3.88 6.28 4.02
C PRO A 296 2.64 6.96 3.43
N LYS A 297 2.17 8.04 4.07
CA LYS A 297 1.03 8.81 3.56
C LYS A 297 1.32 9.44 2.20
N ARG A 298 2.48 10.08 2.03
CA ARG A 298 2.87 10.68 0.74
C ARG A 298 2.96 9.63 -0.35
N THR A 299 3.57 8.47 -0.07
CA THR A 299 3.63 7.35 -1.03
C THR A 299 2.23 6.91 -1.46
N GLN A 300 1.31 6.78 -0.51
CA GLN A 300 -0.07 6.39 -0.80
C GLN A 300 -0.80 7.45 -1.64
N ASP A 301 -0.63 8.73 -1.33
CA ASP A 301 -1.25 9.83 -2.08
C ASP A 301 -0.73 9.89 -3.53
N ILE A 302 0.59 9.68 -3.74
CA ILE A 302 1.19 9.60 -5.08
C ILE A 302 0.68 8.36 -5.83
N ALA A 303 0.69 7.18 -5.20
CA ALA A 303 0.19 5.95 -5.80
C ALA A 303 -1.29 6.07 -6.19
N GLN A 304 -2.12 6.70 -5.35
CA GLN A 304 -3.52 6.97 -5.66
C GLN A 304 -3.65 7.87 -6.89
N SER A 305 -2.79 8.89 -7.02
CA SER A 305 -2.80 9.76 -8.21
C SER A 305 -2.38 9.03 -9.49
N LEU A 306 -1.43 8.09 -9.40
CA LEU A 306 -1.02 7.24 -10.52
C LEU A 306 -2.15 6.26 -10.94
N TYR A 307 -2.86 5.69 -9.98
CA TYR A 307 -4.05 4.88 -10.23
C TYR A 307 -5.15 5.69 -10.91
N GLU A 308 -5.48 6.86 -10.41
CA GLU A 308 -6.47 7.77 -11.03
C GLU A 308 -6.04 8.22 -12.43
N ALA A 309 -4.74 8.31 -12.69
CA ALA A 309 -4.21 8.51 -14.04
C ALA A 309 -4.35 7.26 -14.94
N GLY A 310 -4.63 6.07 -14.38
CA GLY A 310 -4.75 4.81 -15.09
C GLY A 310 -3.41 4.14 -15.39
N LEU A 311 -2.34 4.56 -14.72
CA LEU A 311 -0.97 4.09 -14.96
C LEU A 311 -0.60 2.86 -14.15
N ILE A 312 -1.23 2.67 -12.99
CA ILE A 312 -1.03 1.51 -12.13
C ILE A 312 -2.37 0.92 -11.69
N SER A 313 -2.34 -0.30 -11.17
CA SER A 313 -3.48 -0.94 -10.49
C SER A 313 -3.78 -0.26 -9.15
N TYR A 314 -4.91 -0.60 -8.54
CA TYR A 314 -5.34 -0.05 -7.25
C TYR A 314 -4.29 -0.27 -6.16
N PRO A 315 -3.80 0.80 -5.51
CA PRO A 315 -2.62 0.68 -4.65
C PRO A 315 -2.89 0.18 -3.23
N ARG A 316 -4.15 0.20 -2.77
CA ARG A 316 -4.49 -0.25 -1.41
C ARG A 316 -4.78 -1.75 -1.40
N THR A 317 -3.77 -2.55 -1.66
CA THR A 317 -3.83 -4.00 -1.65
C THR A 317 -2.81 -4.59 -0.69
N SER A 318 -3.15 -5.72 -0.10
CA SER A 318 -2.23 -6.56 0.67
C SER A 318 -1.64 -7.72 -0.15
N SER A 319 -2.10 -7.91 -1.39
CA SER A 319 -1.65 -8.98 -2.26
C SER A 319 -0.19 -8.81 -2.71
N GLN A 320 0.51 -9.92 -2.81
CA GLN A 320 1.86 -10.07 -3.35
C GLN A 320 1.85 -11.03 -4.55
N LYS A 321 0.69 -11.16 -5.21
CA LYS A 321 0.49 -12.09 -6.32
C LYS A 321 -0.18 -11.41 -7.51
N TYR A 322 0.09 -11.91 -8.69
CA TYR A 322 -0.63 -11.54 -9.91
C TYR A 322 -1.61 -12.63 -10.29
N PRO A 323 -2.86 -12.31 -10.65
CA PRO A 323 -3.81 -13.31 -11.12
C PRO A 323 -3.39 -13.85 -12.50
N SER A 324 -3.70 -15.11 -12.75
CA SER A 324 -3.40 -15.76 -14.05
C SER A 324 -4.10 -15.09 -15.23
N SER A 325 -5.19 -14.35 -14.98
CA SER A 325 -5.91 -13.57 -15.98
C SER A 325 -5.21 -12.27 -16.38
N LEU A 326 -4.18 -11.83 -15.64
CA LEU A 326 -3.46 -10.60 -15.96
C LEU A 326 -2.62 -10.78 -17.22
N ASN A 327 -2.87 -9.96 -18.22
CA ASN A 327 -2.12 -9.98 -19.49
C ASN A 327 -0.72 -9.38 -19.32
N LEU A 328 0.17 -10.14 -18.68
CA LEU A 328 1.55 -9.74 -18.39
C LEU A 328 2.32 -9.36 -19.66
N ARG A 329 2.17 -10.16 -20.72
CA ARG A 329 2.83 -9.92 -22.00
C ARG A 329 2.36 -8.62 -22.66
N GLY A 330 1.07 -8.36 -22.66
CA GLY A 330 0.51 -7.11 -23.20
C GLY A 330 0.97 -5.87 -22.44
N ILE A 331 1.12 -5.97 -21.10
CA ILE A 331 1.70 -4.89 -20.30
C ILE A 331 3.16 -4.64 -20.70
N MET A 332 3.98 -5.68 -20.83
CA MET A 332 5.40 -5.56 -21.22
C MET A 332 5.57 -5.02 -22.64
N GLU A 333 4.72 -5.42 -23.59
CA GLU A 333 4.74 -4.88 -24.94
C GLU A 333 4.47 -3.36 -25.00
N LYS A 334 3.61 -2.87 -24.12
CA LYS A 334 3.37 -1.44 -23.98
C LYS A 334 4.54 -0.73 -23.31
N LEU A 335 5.07 -1.30 -22.19
CA LEU A 335 6.21 -0.73 -21.45
C LEU A 335 7.50 -0.71 -22.29
N LYS A 336 7.69 -1.66 -23.19
CA LYS A 336 8.80 -1.69 -24.17
C LYS A 336 8.93 -0.40 -24.99
N LYS A 337 7.86 0.37 -25.17
CA LYS A 337 7.89 1.65 -25.89
C LYS A 337 8.61 2.76 -25.11
N ILE A 338 8.90 2.54 -23.83
CA ILE A 338 9.71 3.43 -23.00
C ILE A 338 11.15 2.93 -23.10
N GLU A 339 12.04 3.77 -23.60
CA GLU A 339 13.44 3.41 -23.90
C GLU A 339 14.15 2.77 -22.71
N GLU A 340 13.95 3.33 -21.50
CA GLU A 340 14.56 2.86 -20.25
C GLU A 340 14.20 1.40 -19.92
N TYR A 341 12.99 0.90 -20.31
CA TYR A 341 12.53 -0.46 -19.98
C TYR A 341 12.61 -1.41 -21.18
N SER A 342 12.92 -0.92 -22.38
CA SER A 342 12.82 -1.67 -23.63
C SER A 342 13.63 -2.96 -23.61
N SER A 343 14.93 -2.89 -23.29
CA SER A 343 15.83 -4.04 -23.27
C SER A 343 15.39 -5.11 -22.27
N HIS A 344 14.99 -4.69 -21.06
CA HIS A 344 14.52 -5.62 -20.04
C HIS A 344 13.22 -6.31 -20.43
N CYS A 345 12.26 -5.57 -21.02
CA CYS A 345 11.02 -6.16 -21.52
C CYS A 345 11.29 -7.19 -22.63
N GLU A 346 12.21 -6.90 -23.57
CA GLU A 346 12.58 -7.84 -24.64
C GLU A 346 13.20 -9.12 -24.13
N GLU A 347 14.07 -9.02 -23.13
CA GLU A 347 14.70 -10.18 -22.51
C GLU A 347 13.67 -11.03 -21.76
N LEU A 348 12.85 -10.41 -20.93
CA LEU A 348 11.85 -11.13 -20.14
C LEU A 348 10.76 -11.76 -21.01
N MET A 349 10.34 -11.13 -22.10
CA MET A 349 9.36 -11.70 -23.04
C MET A 349 9.84 -12.98 -23.75
N LYS A 350 11.13 -13.29 -23.73
CA LYS A 350 11.67 -14.58 -24.18
C LYS A 350 11.44 -15.71 -23.17
N THR A 351 11.03 -15.38 -21.96
CA THR A 351 10.75 -16.34 -20.87
C THR A 351 9.26 -16.67 -20.76
N ASN A 352 8.92 -17.60 -19.88
CA ASN A 352 7.52 -17.97 -19.57
C ASN A 352 6.79 -16.96 -18.69
N LEU A 353 7.42 -15.87 -18.26
CA LEU A 353 6.85 -14.82 -17.41
C LEU A 353 6.20 -15.36 -16.13
N ILE A 354 6.90 -16.26 -15.44
CA ILE A 354 6.45 -16.80 -14.14
C ILE A 354 6.93 -15.85 -13.04
N PRO A 355 6.02 -15.14 -12.33
CA PRO A 355 6.42 -14.21 -11.29
C PRO A 355 6.87 -14.93 -10.02
N THR A 356 7.83 -14.36 -9.30
CA THR A 356 8.15 -14.79 -7.95
C THR A 356 7.09 -14.23 -7.00
N GLU A 357 6.17 -15.07 -6.54
CA GLU A 357 5.07 -14.64 -5.68
C GLU A 357 5.46 -14.57 -4.20
N GLY A 358 4.83 -13.64 -3.47
CA GLY A 358 4.88 -13.59 -2.02
C GLY A 358 3.81 -14.47 -1.36
N LYS A 359 3.77 -14.43 -0.03
CA LYS A 359 2.84 -15.26 0.76
C LYS A 359 1.45 -14.64 0.91
N LYS A 360 1.35 -13.31 0.79
CA LYS A 360 0.11 -12.58 1.05
C LYS A 360 -0.79 -12.57 -0.17
N ASP A 361 -2.07 -12.69 0.08
CA ASP A 361 -3.13 -12.60 -0.92
C ASP A 361 -4.19 -11.59 -0.49
N ASP A 362 -4.92 -11.05 -1.45
CA ASP A 362 -6.03 -10.12 -1.24
C ASP A 362 -7.16 -10.50 -2.20
N PRO A 363 -8.36 -10.83 -1.68
CA PRO A 363 -9.46 -11.26 -2.54
C PRO A 363 -10.04 -10.13 -3.41
N ALA A 364 -9.76 -8.88 -3.07
CA ALA A 364 -10.29 -7.73 -3.77
C ALA A 364 -9.40 -7.30 -4.95
N HIS A 365 -8.09 -7.21 -4.73
CA HIS A 365 -7.16 -6.64 -5.70
C HIS A 365 -5.88 -7.46 -5.85
N PRO A 366 -5.30 -7.54 -7.06
CA PRO A 366 -3.97 -8.08 -7.26
C PRO A 366 -2.89 -7.20 -6.59
N ALA A 367 -1.66 -7.68 -6.57
CA ALA A 367 -0.51 -6.87 -6.24
C ALA A 367 -0.38 -5.66 -7.17
N ILE A 368 0.26 -4.60 -6.68
CA ILE A 368 0.45 -3.35 -7.44
C ILE A 368 1.30 -3.62 -8.69
N HIS A 369 0.80 -3.23 -9.84
CA HIS A 369 1.48 -3.38 -11.13
C HIS A 369 1.19 -2.20 -12.06
N PRO A 370 2.06 -1.92 -13.05
CA PRO A 370 1.76 -0.97 -14.11
C PRO A 370 0.67 -1.54 -15.02
N THR A 371 -0.16 -0.68 -15.61
CA THR A 371 -1.20 -1.09 -16.57
C THR A 371 -0.68 -1.21 -18.00
N GLY A 372 0.51 -0.69 -18.24
CA GLY A 372 1.08 -0.52 -19.59
C GLY A 372 0.62 0.75 -20.29
N GLU A 373 -0.31 1.52 -19.71
CA GLU A 373 -0.61 2.85 -20.24
C GLU A 373 0.60 3.77 -20.10
N LEU A 374 0.92 4.52 -21.17
CA LEU A 374 2.12 5.35 -21.20
C LEU A 374 1.86 6.69 -20.50
N PRO A 375 2.74 7.12 -19.58
CA PRO A 375 2.60 8.40 -18.91
C PRO A 375 2.81 9.55 -19.90
N LYS A 376 1.90 10.53 -19.94
CA LYS A 376 2.03 11.72 -20.78
C LYS A 376 2.93 12.78 -20.14
N LYS A 377 2.68 13.14 -18.90
CA LYS A 377 3.45 14.09 -18.10
C LYS A 377 3.25 13.78 -16.64
N LEU A 378 4.34 13.45 -15.96
CA LEU A 378 4.34 13.18 -14.52
C LEU A 378 5.14 14.27 -13.81
N LYS A 379 4.80 14.53 -12.55
CA LYS A 379 5.64 15.27 -11.62
C LYS A 379 6.81 14.38 -11.20
N ASP A 380 7.88 14.97 -10.71
CA ASP A 380 9.09 14.21 -10.31
C ASP A 380 8.79 13.10 -9.29
N ASP A 381 7.97 13.38 -8.30
CA ASP A 381 7.60 12.40 -7.30
C ASP A 381 6.70 11.27 -7.85
N GLN A 382 5.84 11.59 -8.80
CA GLN A 382 5.03 10.59 -9.52
C GLN A 382 5.92 9.74 -10.45
N SER A 383 6.87 10.36 -11.14
CA SER A 383 7.82 9.68 -12.03
C SER A 383 8.68 8.69 -11.25
N ASN A 384 9.25 9.14 -10.11
CA ASN A 384 10.07 8.29 -9.25
C ASN A 384 9.30 7.08 -8.71
N LEU A 385 8.05 7.27 -8.26
CA LEU A 385 7.25 6.15 -7.73
C LEU A 385 6.78 5.21 -8.85
N TYR A 386 6.44 5.75 -10.02
CA TYR A 386 6.07 4.96 -11.18
C TYR A 386 7.24 4.10 -11.66
N ASP A 387 8.42 4.67 -11.79
CA ASP A 387 9.65 3.95 -12.13
C ASP A 387 9.95 2.82 -11.15
N LEU A 388 9.84 3.09 -9.85
CA LEU A 388 10.03 2.07 -8.82
C LEU A 388 9.04 0.91 -8.97
N ILE A 389 7.77 1.19 -9.31
CA ILE A 389 6.73 0.18 -9.53
C ILE A 389 7.02 -0.63 -10.79
N VAL A 390 7.42 0.02 -11.90
CA VAL A 390 7.76 -0.68 -13.15
C VAL A 390 8.99 -1.56 -12.95
N LYS A 391 10.06 -1.05 -12.33
CA LYS A 391 11.27 -1.81 -12.05
C LYS A 391 10.97 -3.04 -11.17
N ARG A 392 10.12 -2.89 -10.16
CA ARG A 392 9.67 -4.03 -9.35
C ARG A 392 8.86 -5.03 -10.17
N PHE A 393 7.95 -4.56 -11.02
CA PHE A 393 7.16 -5.43 -11.90
C PHE A 393 8.05 -6.25 -12.82
N LEU A 394 9.10 -5.68 -13.40
CA LEU A 394 10.05 -6.40 -14.24
C LEU A 394 10.92 -7.37 -13.41
N ALA A 395 11.41 -6.92 -12.26
CA ALA A 395 12.30 -7.70 -11.40
C ALA A 395 11.69 -9.01 -10.88
N VAL A 396 10.36 -9.09 -10.70
CA VAL A 396 9.70 -10.31 -10.20
C VAL A 396 9.80 -11.49 -11.15
N PHE A 397 10.11 -11.27 -12.43
CA PHE A 397 10.30 -12.30 -13.47
C PHE A 397 11.77 -12.66 -13.70
N GLY A 398 12.68 -12.01 -12.95
CA GLY A 398 14.11 -12.28 -13.08
C GLY A 398 14.48 -13.67 -12.60
N LYS A 399 15.75 -14.05 -12.85
CA LYS A 399 16.32 -15.28 -12.32
C LYS A 399 16.85 -15.06 -10.91
N PRO A 400 16.94 -16.11 -10.08
CA PRO A 400 17.63 -16.04 -8.80
C PRO A 400 19.11 -15.63 -8.96
N TYR A 401 19.56 -14.72 -8.13
CA TYR A 401 20.98 -14.40 -8.03
C TYR A 401 21.70 -15.50 -7.26
N VAL A 402 22.70 -16.12 -7.91
CA VAL A 402 23.47 -17.22 -7.35
C VAL A 402 24.87 -16.73 -6.98
N TYR A 403 25.26 -16.98 -5.73
CA TYR A 403 26.58 -16.63 -5.24
C TYR A 403 27.16 -17.72 -4.35
N GLU A 404 28.47 -17.82 -4.32
CA GLU A 404 29.21 -18.65 -3.39
C GLU A 404 29.46 -17.87 -2.09
N SER A 405 28.93 -18.38 -0.99
CA SER A 405 29.24 -17.88 0.36
C SER A 405 30.45 -18.63 0.86
N ILE A 406 31.56 -17.94 1.05
CA ILE A 406 32.79 -18.48 1.56
C ILE A 406 32.89 -18.15 3.05
N SER A 407 33.13 -19.15 3.88
CA SER A 407 33.43 -18.97 5.30
C SER A 407 34.80 -19.63 5.56
N VAL A 408 35.66 -18.87 6.23
CA VAL A 408 37.02 -19.30 6.57
C VAL A 408 37.15 -19.36 8.07
N GLU A 409 37.45 -20.51 8.63
CA GLU A 409 37.86 -20.68 10.03
C GLU A 409 39.36 -20.63 10.11
N MET A 410 39.86 -19.77 11.00
CA MET A 410 41.27 -19.61 11.26
C MET A 410 41.57 -19.93 12.72
N ASP A 411 42.62 -20.67 12.96
CA ASP A 411 43.15 -20.93 14.29
C ASP A 411 44.30 -19.98 14.60
N VAL A 412 44.25 -19.38 15.77
CA VAL A 412 45.35 -18.58 16.32
C VAL A 412 45.59 -19.05 17.76
N ASN A 413 46.61 -19.87 17.92
CA ASN A 413 46.98 -20.43 19.21
C ASN A 413 45.84 -21.18 19.96
N GLY A 414 45.06 -21.99 19.21
CA GLY A 414 43.90 -22.73 19.74
C GLY A 414 42.58 -21.94 19.83
N HIS A 415 42.57 -20.67 19.38
CA HIS A 415 41.38 -19.84 19.32
C HIS A 415 40.87 -19.70 17.88
N SER A 416 39.56 -20.01 17.66
CA SER A 416 38.96 -19.99 16.32
C SER A 416 38.41 -18.58 16.00
N PHE A 417 38.81 -18.05 14.83
CA PHE A 417 38.33 -16.82 14.25
C PHE A 417 37.67 -17.07 12.89
N PHE A 418 36.64 -16.31 12.57
CA PHE A 418 35.84 -16.52 11.36
C PHE A 418 35.84 -15.28 10.48
N ALA A 419 36.12 -15.49 9.20
CA ALA A 419 35.91 -14.52 8.14
C ALA A 419 34.88 -15.05 7.14
N SER A 420 34.12 -14.16 6.53
CA SER A 420 33.17 -14.54 5.48
C SER A 420 33.23 -13.58 4.30
N GLY A 421 33.02 -14.12 3.12
CA GLY A 421 32.96 -13.37 1.87
C GLY A 421 31.90 -13.93 0.93
N ARG A 422 31.62 -13.21 -0.14
CA ARG A 422 30.69 -13.63 -1.21
C ARG A 422 31.36 -13.44 -2.57
N VAL A 423 31.19 -14.41 -3.44
CA VAL A 423 31.64 -14.36 -4.83
C VAL A 423 30.44 -14.68 -5.71
N GLY A 424 30.08 -13.76 -6.62
CA GLY A 424 29.03 -14.02 -7.61
C GLY A 424 29.47 -15.12 -8.57
N ILE A 425 28.64 -16.12 -8.75
CA ILE A 425 28.92 -17.24 -9.65
C ILE A 425 28.46 -16.93 -11.07
N ASP A 426 27.34 -16.22 -11.20
CA ASP A 426 26.73 -15.90 -12.49
C ASP A 426 26.90 -14.42 -12.81
N ARG A 427 27.75 -14.12 -13.80
CA ARG A 427 27.96 -12.77 -14.31
C ARG A 427 26.98 -12.40 -15.45
N SER A 428 26.10 -13.31 -15.84
CA SER A 428 25.15 -13.08 -16.94
C SER A 428 24.06 -12.03 -16.61
N GLU A 429 24.07 -11.50 -15.38
CA GLU A 429 23.01 -10.62 -14.85
C GLU A 429 23.52 -9.30 -14.26
N GLU A 430 24.55 -8.69 -14.85
CA GLU A 430 24.91 -7.31 -14.48
C GLU A 430 23.72 -6.34 -14.61
N HIS A 431 22.76 -6.62 -15.48
CA HIS A 431 21.56 -5.79 -15.69
C HIS A 431 20.46 -6.01 -14.65
N THR A 432 20.24 -7.22 -14.15
CA THR A 432 19.29 -7.49 -13.06
C THR A 432 19.85 -7.08 -11.70
N SER A 433 21.16 -7.14 -11.53
CA SER A 433 21.83 -6.68 -10.31
C SER A 433 21.79 -5.16 -10.15
N GLU A 434 21.74 -4.37 -11.22
CA GLU A 434 21.52 -2.91 -11.13
C GLU A 434 20.10 -2.59 -10.64
N LEU A 435 19.09 -3.35 -11.04
CA LEU A 435 17.73 -3.25 -10.50
C LEU A 435 17.65 -3.71 -9.04
N GLN A 436 18.50 -4.66 -8.63
CA GLN A 436 18.57 -5.20 -7.26
C GLN A 436 19.63 -4.51 -6.40
N SER A 437 20.76 -4.03 -6.95
CA SER A 437 21.89 -3.47 -6.19
C SER A 437 21.63 -2.09 -5.61
N ARG A 438 20.64 -1.38 -6.09
CA ARG A 438 20.07 -0.23 -5.38
C ARG A 438 19.22 -0.61 -4.17
N GLN A 439 19.06 -1.92 -3.89
CA GLN A 439 18.29 -2.46 -2.75
C GLN A 439 19.17 -3.09 -1.65
N VAL A 440 20.50 -3.05 -1.74
CA VAL A 440 21.41 -3.58 -0.68
C VAL A 440 22.19 -2.47 -0.03
#